data_311a72a994f6c00025f424ad93b21234
#
_entry.id   311a72a994f6c00025f424ad93b21234
#
_cell.length_a   1.000
_cell.length_b   1.000
_cell.length_c   1.000
_cell.angle_alpha   90.00
_cell.angle_beta   90.00
_cell.angle_gamma   90.00
#
_symmetry.space_group_name_H-M   'P 1'
#
loop_
_entity.id
_entity.type
_entity.pdbx_description
1 polymer ?
#
loop_
_entity_poly.entity_id
_entity_poly.type
_entity_poly.pdbx_seq_one_letter_code
_entity_poly.pdbx_strand_id
1 'polypeptide(L)'
;MAKKPKSVGSEKLLFNRLKQFDEPGLFHDNYQTPDYIQENLKDALRPYQHGALRYLHYTQRKRDDALLHYRHLLFHMATGAGKTMVMAGTILYLFKELGYQNFIFFVHTDAIIQKTRENLLNPQSPKYLFSQELEIDGEKITIEPIETFPSIPERNTIYLKLSTIHKMHDELNSYRENSITYEDLKEIPLVLLGDEA
;
A
#
# COMPACT_ATOMS: atom_id res chain seq x y z
N MET A 1 4.97 32.92 16.61
CA MET A 1 5.55 32.81 15.26
C MET A 1 5.98 31.36 15.04
N ALA A 2 5.24 30.59 14.26
CA ALA A 2 5.61 29.23 13.93
C ALA A 2 6.80 29.25 12.95
N LYS A 3 7.89 28.57 13.29
CA LYS A 3 9.04 28.41 12.39
C LYS A 3 8.59 27.64 11.14
N LYS A 4 8.72 28.27 9.95
CA LYS A 4 8.57 27.56 8.69
C LYS A 4 9.48 26.33 8.69
N PRO A 5 8.99 25.13 8.29
CA PRO A 5 9.83 23.96 8.18
C PRO A 5 10.97 24.28 7.19
N LYS A 6 12.20 23.98 7.59
CA LYS A 6 13.38 24.10 6.70
C LYS A 6 13.13 23.22 5.50
N SER A 7 13.22 23.77 4.29
CA SER A 7 13.17 23.00 3.06
C SER A 7 14.27 21.93 3.10
N VAL A 8 13.88 20.66 3.05
CA VAL A 8 14.83 19.57 2.86
C VAL A 8 15.48 19.78 1.50
N GLY A 9 16.81 19.87 1.43
CA GLY A 9 17.51 20.03 0.16
C GLY A 9 17.06 18.94 -0.81
N SER A 10 16.84 19.28 -2.07
CA SER A 10 16.29 18.36 -3.09
C SER A 10 17.09 17.05 -3.22
N GLU A 11 18.39 17.07 -2.96
CA GLU A 11 19.29 15.91 -2.95
C GLU A 11 18.95 14.87 -1.86
N LYS A 12 18.24 15.28 -0.79
CA LYS A 12 17.87 14.39 0.33
C LYS A 12 16.53 13.66 0.10
N LEU A 13 15.79 14.03 -0.95
CA LEU A 13 14.54 13.33 -1.27
C LEU A 13 14.87 11.93 -1.79
N LEU A 14 14.19 10.92 -1.25
CA LEU A 14 14.35 9.53 -1.65
C LEU A 14 14.21 9.35 -3.18
N PHE A 15 13.26 10.03 -3.80
CA PHE A 15 13.07 10.03 -5.25
C PHE A 15 14.34 10.40 -6.01
N ASN A 16 15.03 11.49 -5.64
CA ASN A 16 16.23 11.94 -6.32
C ASN A 16 17.40 10.97 -6.11
N ARG A 17 17.48 10.36 -4.93
CA ARG A 17 18.49 9.32 -4.65
C ARG A 17 18.24 8.08 -5.49
N LEU A 18 17.00 7.59 -5.55
CA LEU A 18 16.63 6.44 -6.39
C LEU A 18 16.91 6.72 -7.87
N LYS A 19 16.58 7.93 -8.34
CA LYS A 19 16.84 8.35 -9.72
C LYS A 19 18.34 8.36 -10.06
N GLN A 20 19.20 8.81 -9.15
CA GLN A 20 20.65 8.77 -9.32
C GLN A 20 21.22 7.36 -9.49
N PHE A 21 20.59 6.34 -8.92
CA PHE A 21 20.98 4.94 -9.10
C PHE A 21 20.32 4.31 -10.33
N ASP A 22 19.12 4.74 -10.67
CA ASP A 22 18.32 4.17 -11.76
C ASP A 22 18.80 4.63 -13.15
N GLU A 23 19.08 5.92 -13.34
CA GLU A 23 19.54 6.47 -14.62
C GLU A 23 20.84 5.84 -15.14
N PRO A 24 21.90 5.63 -14.31
CA PRO A 24 23.09 4.95 -14.76
C PRO A 24 22.99 3.42 -14.76
N GLY A 25 21.81 2.83 -14.51
CA GLY A 25 21.61 1.39 -14.49
C GLY A 25 22.33 0.67 -13.34
N LEU A 26 22.59 1.37 -12.24
CA LEU A 26 23.25 0.80 -11.04
C LEU A 26 22.33 -0.15 -10.25
N PHE A 27 21.01 -0.09 -10.49
CA PHE A 27 20.12 -1.16 -10.10
C PHE A 27 20.27 -2.28 -11.12
N HIS A 28 20.98 -3.35 -10.75
CA HIS A 28 21.29 -4.46 -11.63
C HIS A 28 20.08 -5.31 -12.08
N ASP A 29 18.92 -5.17 -11.43
CA ASP A 29 17.67 -5.74 -11.89
C ASP A 29 16.89 -4.72 -12.68
N ASN A 30 16.69 -5.01 -13.95
CA ASN A 30 15.84 -4.21 -14.83
C ASN A 30 14.36 -4.47 -14.46
N TYR A 31 13.95 -4.00 -13.26
CA TYR A 31 12.60 -4.24 -12.76
C TYR A 31 11.55 -3.68 -13.73
N GLN A 32 10.71 -4.55 -14.18
CA GLN A 32 9.44 -4.23 -14.84
C GLN A 32 8.32 -4.63 -13.88
N THR A 33 7.21 -3.89 -13.92
CA THR A 33 6.04 -4.28 -13.12
C THR A 33 5.62 -5.69 -13.53
N PRO A 34 5.58 -6.64 -12.59
CA PRO A 34 5.24 -8.03 -12.89
C PRO A 34 3.85 -8.17 -13.53
N ASP A 35 3.70 -9.17 -14.38
CA ASP A 35 2.45 -9.44 -15.09
C ASP A 35 1.31 -9.69 -14.10
N TYR A 36 1.55 -10.39 -12.99
CA TYR A 36 0.53 -10.62 -11.97
C TYR A 36 -0.07 -9.34 -11.39
N ILE A 37 0.66 -8.21 -11.37
CA ILE A 37 0.08 -6.92 -10.95
C ILE A 37 -0.82 -6.37 -12.06
N GLN A 38 -0.37 -6.41 -13.32
CA GLN A 38 -1.09 -5.84 -14.44
C GLN A 38 -2.38 -6.63 -14.76
N GLU A 39 -2.30 -7.95 -14.68
CA GLU A 39 -3.42 -8.87 -14.95
C GLU A 39 -4.50 -8.80 -13.86
N ASN A 40 -4.10 -8.48 -12.63
CA ASN A 40 -5.00 -8.35 -11.49
C ASN A 40 -5.51 -6.93 -11.23
N LEU A 41 -5.13 -5.95 -12.05
CA LEU A 41 -5.72 -4.62 -12.04
C LEU A 41 -6.69 -4.46 -13.21
N LYS A 42 -7.81 -3.75 -12.97
CA LYS A 42 -8.85 -3.52 -13.97
C LYS A 42 -8.34 -2.73 -15.17
N ASP A 43 -7.55 -1.71 -14.92
CA ASP A 43 -7.03 -0.80 -15.94
C ASP A 43 -5.50 -0.88 -16.02
N ALA A 44 -4.96 -0.71 -17.21
CA ALA A 44 -3.52 -0.68 -17.42
C ALA A 44 -2.86 0.49 -16.67
N LEU A 45 -1.73 0.20 -16.05
CA LEU A 45 -0.94 1.21 -15.37
C LEU A 45 -0.32 2.21 -16.36
N ARG A 46 -0.27 3.47 -15.98
CA ARG A 46 0.42 4.51 -16.73
C ARG A 46 1.93 4.48 -16.45
N PRO A 47 2.79 5.00 -17.34
CA PRO A 47 4.25 4.94 -17.16
C PRO A 47 4.76 5.43 -15.80
N TYR A 48 4.19 6.50 -15.25
CA TYR A 48 4.59 7.02 -13.95
C TYR A 48 4.09 6.15 -12.77
N GLN A 49 3.03 5.38 -12.95
CA GLN A 49 2.54 4.42 -11.94
C GLN A 49 3.45 3.18 -11.92
N HIS A 50 3.92 2.71 -13.07
CA HIS A 50 4.99 1.71 -13.14
C HIS A 50 6.26 2.20 -12.45
N GLY A 51 6.64 3.48 -12.66
CA GLY A 51 7.77 4.11 -11.98
C GLY A 51 7.62 4.13 -10.45
N ALA A 52 6.40 4.38 -9.94
CA ALA A 52 6.13 4.35 -8.52
C ALA A 52 6.31 2.93 -7.92
N LEU A 53 5.80 1.89 -8.59
CA LEU A 53 5.99 0.49 -8.17
C LEU A 53 7.44 0.04 -8.30
N ARG A 54 8.16 0.49 -9.33
CA ARG A 54 9.59 0.26 -9.47
C ARG A 54 10.39 0.82 -8.29
N TYR A 55 10.11 2.03 -7.86
CA TYR A 55 10.77 2.63 -6.71
C TYR A 55 10.38 1.96 -5.38
N LEU A 56 9.13 1.50 -5.25
CA LEU A 56 8.73 0.64 -4.14
C LEU A 56 9.60 -0.62 -4.10
N HIS A 57 9.72 -1.33 -5.23
CA HIS A 57 10.52 -2.54 -5.34
C HIS A 57 11.98 -2.30 -4.89
N TYR A 58 12.63 -1.24 -5.37
CA TYR A 58 14.00 -0.95 -4.99
C TYR A 58 14.16 -0.64 -3.50
N THR A 59 13.17 -0.02 -2.88
CA THR A 59 13.22 0.26 -1.44
C THR A 59 12.94 -0.96 -0.57
N GLN A 60 12.27 -1.98 -1.10
CA GLN A 60 11.90 -3.18 -0.34
C GLN A 60 12.90 -4.33 -0.53
N ARG A 61 13.37 -4.60 -1.74
CA ARG A 61 14.27 -5.73 -2.02
C ARG A 61 15.70 -5.55 -1.53
N LYS A 62 16.21 -4.32 -1.50
CA LYS A 62 17.59 -4.04 -1.01
C LYS A 62 17.59 -3.79 0.49
N ARG A 63 16.97 -4.68 1.26
CA ARG A 63 16.95 -4.62 2.73
C ARG A 63 18.36 -4.55 3.35
N ASP A 64 19.36 -5.12 2.70
CA ASP A 64 20.74 -5.11 3.19
C ASP A 64 21.49 -3.81 2.87
N ASP A 65 20.96 -2.97 1.98
CA ASP A 65 21.46 -1.63 1.72
C ASP A 65 20.77 -0.63 2.67
N ALA A 66 21.44 -0.33 3.79
CA ALA A 66 20.96 0.62 4.80
C ALA A 66 20.62 2.00 4.23
N LEU A 67 21.09 2.34 3.03
CA LEU A 67 20.83 3.60 2.37
C LEU A 67 19.44 3.65 1.71
N LEU A 68 18.82 2.51 1.39
CA LEU A 68 17.56 2.44 0.66
C LEU A 68 16.41 1.82 1.44
N HIS A 69 16.67 1.25 2.62
CA HIS A 69 15.63 0.65 3.44
C HIS A 69 14.85 1.71 4.23
N TYR A 70 13.58 1.87 3.87
CA TYR A 70 12.65 2.78 4.56
C TYR A 70 11.40 2.02 4.96
N ARG A 71 11.00 2.15 6.24
CA ARG A 71 9.73 1.63 6.74
C ARG A 71 8.53 2.52 6.36
N HIS A 72 8.79 3.81 6.10
CA HIS A 72 7.77 4.79 5.75
C HIS A 72 8.09 5.37 4.38
N LEU A 73 7.15 5.22 3.45
CA LEU A 73 7.25 5.74 2.09
C LEU A 73 6.11 6.71 1.81
N LEU A 74 6.42 7.83 1.20
CA LEU A 74 5.43 8.80 0.73
C LEU A 74 5.43 8.81 -0.80
N PHE A 75 4.29 8.47 -1.39
CA PHE A 75 4.04 8.62 -2.82
C PHE A 75 3.41 9.98 -3.10
N HIS A 76 4.23 10.96 -3.48
CA HIS A 76 3.74 12.28 -3.86
C HIS A 76 3.30 12.29 -5.31
N MET A 77 1.99 12.26 -5.54
CA MET A 77 1.37 12.23 -6.87
C MET A 77 0.29 13.32 -6.98
N ALA A 78 0.13 13.88 -8.17
CA ALA A 78 -0.89 14.89 -8.44
C ALA A 78 -2.31 14.33 -8.20
N THR A 79 -3.26 15.21 -7.88
CA THR A 79 -4.68 14.84 -7.81
C THR A 79 -5.15 14.31 -9.18
N GLY A 80 -5.92 13.23 -9.18
CA GLY A 80 -6.37 12.57 -10.42
C GLY A 80 -5.32 11.71 -11.12
N ALA A 81 -4.08 11.60 -10.57
CA ALA A 81 -3.04 10.73 -11.14
C ALA A 81 -3.27 9.22 -10.88
N GLY A 82 -4.36 8.85 -10.20
CA GLY A 82 -4.66 7.45 -9.90
C GLY A 82 -3.80 6.90 -8.75
N LYS A 83 -3.61 7.68 -7.68
CA LYS A 83 -2.94 7.23 -6.44
C LYS A 83 -3.50 5.90 -5.93
N THR A 84 -4.82 5.78 -5.87
CA THR A 84 -5.50 4.55 -5.40
C THR A 84 -5.16 3.33 -6.26
N MET A 85 -4.94 3.50 -7.56
CA MET A 85 -4.48 2.43 -8.45
C MET A 85 -3.04 1.97 -8.09
N VAL A 86 -2.15 2.90 -7.80
CA VAL A 86 -0.79 2.57 -7.31
C VAL A 86 -0.86 1.85 -5.96
N MET A 87 -1.77 2.26 -5.08
CA MET A 87 -2.00 1.59 -3.79
C MET A 87 -2.54 0.17 -3.99
N ALA A 88 -3.47 -0.05 -4.93
CA ALA A 88 -3.93 -1.37 -5.29
C ALA A 88 -2.78 -2.27 -5.80
N GLY A 89 -1.96 -1.77 -6.71
CA GLY A 89 -0.75 -2.47 -7.17
C GLY A 89 0.26 -2.71 -6.04
N THR A 90 0.39 -1.78 -5.10
CA THR A 90 1.24 -1.92 -3.90
C THR A 90 0.75 -3.06 -2.99
N ILE A 91 -0.56 -3.19 -2.79
CA ILE A 91 -1.15 -4.30 -2.02
C ILE A 91 -0.77 -5.64 -2.65
N LEU A 92 -0.99 -5.80 -3.96
CA LEU A 92 -0.64 -7.03 -4.69
C LEU A 92 0.87 -7.32 -4.59
N TYR A 93 1.71 -6.31 -4.77
CA TYR A 93 3.16 -6.43 -4.66
C TYR A 93 3.61 -6.90 -3.26
N LEU A 94 3.14 -6.23 -2.22
CA LEU A 94 3.52 -6.55 -0.84
C LEU A 94 2.99 -7.92 -0.40
N PHE A 95 1.81 -8.30 -0.87
CA PHE A 95 1.27 -9.63 -0.65
C PHE A 95 2.15 -10.70 -1.29
N LYS A 96 2.43 -10.58 -2.60
CA LYS A 96 3.15 -11.60 -3.36
C LYS A 96 4.64 -11.67 -2.99
N GLU A 97 5.32 -10.53 -2.98
CA GLU A 97 6.80 -10.48 -2.86
C GLU A 97 7.27 -10.55 -1.40
N LEU A 98 6.47 -10.08 -0.46
CA LEU A 98 6.88 -9.96 0.94
C LEU A 98 5.97 -10.74 1.92
N GLY A 99 4.90 -11.38 1.43
CA GLY A 99 4.01 -12.22 2.22
C GLY A 99 3.11 -11.44 3.19
N TYR A 100 2.90 -10.13 2.99
CA TYR A 100 1.98 -9.37 3.81
C TYR A 100 0.54 -9.69 3.44
N GLN A 101 -0.26 -10.09 4.43
CA GLN A 101 -1.69 -10.37 4.27
C GLN A 101 -2.58 -9.32 4.93
N ASN A 102 -2.07 -8.59 5.92
CA ASN A 102 -2.86 -7.68 6.75
C ASN A 102 -2.59 -6.22 6.37
N PHE A 103 -3.64 -5.51 5.98
CA PHE A 103 -3.56 -4.12 5.53
C PHE A 103 -4.59 -3.27 6.25
N ILE A 104 -4.19 -2.09 6.71
CA ILE A 104 -5.11 -1.03 7.14
C ILE A 104 -5.00 0.12 6.16
N PHE A 105 -6.12 0.52 5.59
CA PHE A 105 -6.21 1.65 4.70
C PHE A 105 -6.87 2.83 5.43
N PHE A 106 -6.08 3.87 5.67
CA PHE A 106 -6.54 5.07 6.33
C PHE A 106 -7.03 6.10 5.33
N VAL A 107 -8.18 6.70 5.64
CA VAL A 107 -8.75 7.82 4.92
C VAL A 107 -9.10 8.95 5.87
N HIS A 108 -9.27 10.14 5.33
CA HIS A 108 -9.53 11.31 6.17
C HIS A 108 -10.97 11.35 6.73
N THR A 109 -11.96 10.91 5.96
CA THR A 109 -13.38 11.00 6.35
C THR A 109 -14.16 9.73 6.02
N ASP A 110 -15.32 9.55 6.68
CA ASP A 110 -16.22 8.42 6.41
C ASP A 110 -16.78 8.43 4.99
N ALA A 111 -16.98 9.61 4.40
CA ALA A 111 -17.41 9.72 3.00
C ALA A 111 -16.35 9.11 2.04
N ILE A 112 -15.07 9.28 2.36
CA ILE A 112 -13.98 8.69 1.58
C ILE A 112 -13.90 7.18 1.84
N ILE A 113 -14.23 6.68 3.04
CA ILE A 113 -14.31 5.23 3.31
C ILE A 113 -15.25 4.54 2.29
N GLN A 114 -16.45 5.10 2.05
CA GLN A 114 -17.39 4.50 1.12
C GLN A 114 -16.84 4.47 -0.31
N LYS A 115 -16.23 5.56 -0.77
CA LYS A 115 -15.55 5.60 -2.07
C LYS A 115 -14.41 4.59 -2.17
N THR A 116 -13.61 4.46 -1.12
CA THR A 116 -12.49 3.52 -1.07
C THR A 116 -12.99 2.08 -1.04
N ARG A 117 -14.10 1.81 -0.33
CA ARG A 117 -14.76 0.50 -0.33
C ARG A 117 -15.23 0.11 -1.73
N GLU A 118 -15.86 1.03 -2.47
CA GLU A 118 -16.26 0.82 -3.86
C GLU A 118 -15.06 0.51 -4.76
N ASN A 119 -13.92 1.15 -4.52
CA ASN A 119 -12.73 0.98 -5.33
C ASN A 119 -11.96 -0.32 -5.02
N LEU A 120 -11.90 -0.75 -3.78
CA LEU A 120 -11.00 -1.82 -3.34
C LEU A 120 -11.72 -3.10 -2.89
N LEU A 121 -13.00 -3.01 -2.50
CA LEU A 121 -13.71 -4.11 -1.82
C LEU A 121 -15.06 -4.48 -2.45
N ASN A 122 -15.52 -3.76 -3.46
CA ASN A 122 -16.80 -4.04 -4.10
C ASN A 122 -16.61 -4.47 -5.57
N PRO A 123 -16.50 -5.78 -5.87
CA PRO A 123 -16.35 -6.25 -7.24
C PRO A 123 -17.49 -5.89 -8.18
N GLN A 124 -18.69 -5.57 -7.65
CA GLN A 124 -19.85 -5.15 -8.44
C GLN A 124 -19.80 -3.66 -8.80
N SER A 125 -18.91 -2.90 -8.17
CA SER A 125 -18.75 -1.47 -8.47
C SER A 125 -18.07 -1.26 -9.82
N PRO A 126 -18.56 -0.35 -10.66
CA PRO A 126 -17.87 0.07 -11.87
C PRO A 126 -16.52 0.74 -11.58
N LYS A 127 -16.27 1.12 -10.31
CA LYS A 127 -15.04 1.76 -9.85
C LYS A 127 -14.05 0.79 -9.21
N TYR A 128 -14.39 -0.49 -9.16
CA TYR A 128 -13.50 -1.52 -8.61
C TYR A 128 -12.18 -1.56 -9.38
N LEU A 129 -11.07 -1.54 -8.67
CA LEU A 129 -9.74 -1.36 -9.26
C LEU A 129 -9.04 -2.68 -9.60
N PHE A 130 -9.53 -3.77 -9.07
CA PHE A 130 -8.98 -5.09 -9.37
C PHE A 130 -9.77 -5.80 -10.45
N SER A 131 -9.21 -6.86 -11.00
CA SER A 131 -9.90 -7.81 -11.86
C SER A 131 -11.03 -8.52 -11.09
N GLN A 132 -12.04 -9.02 -11.78
CA GLN A 132 -13.15 -9.75 -11.15
C GLN A 132 -12.69 -11.05 -10.49
N GLU A 133 -11.70 -11.69 -11.06
CA GLU A 133 -11.02 -12.84 -10.51
C GLU A 133 -9.55 -12.48 -10.35
N LEU A 134 -9.05 -12.59 -9.13
CA LEU A 134 -7.64 -12.37 -8.82
C LEU A 134 -6.94 -13.72 -8.81
N GLU A 135 -5.86 -13.81 -9.58
CA GLU A 135 -5.04 -15.01 -9.68
C GLU A 135 -3.55 -14.64 -9.67
N ILE A 136 -2.79 -15.27 -8.81
CA ILE A 136 -1.34 -15.11 -8.74
C ILE A 136 -0.71 -16.51 -8.71
N ASP A 137 0.17 -16.80 -9.65
CA ASP A 137 0.84 -18.10 -9.82
C ASP A 137 -0.12 -19.29 -9.93
N GLY A 138 -1.28 -19.10 -10.56
CA GLY A 138 -2.29 -20.14 -10.71
C GLY A 138 -3.14 -20.39 -9.47
N GLU A 139 -2.97 -19.57 -8.43
CA GLU A 139 -3.77 -19.64 -7.21
C GLU A 139 -4.73 -18.45 -7.13
N LYS A 140 -6.00 -18.73 -6.84
CA LYS A 140 -7.03 -17.70 -6.65
C LYS A 140 -6.75 -16.92 -5.37
N ILE A 141 -6.80 -15.58 -5.48
CA ILE A 141 -6.60 -14.66 -4.36
C ILE A 141 -7.94 -14.03 -3.99
N THR A 142 -8.17 -13.87 -2.70
CA THR A 142 -9.35 -13.19 -2.16
C THR A 142 -8.95 -11.91 -1.44
N ILE A 143 -9.71 -10.82 -1.64
CA ILE A 143 -9.58 -9.61 -0.80
C ILE A 143 -10.79 -9.56 0.11
N GLU A 144 -10.55 -9.66 1.41
CA GLU A 144 -11.58 -9.73 2.43
C GLU A 144 -11.63 -8.45 3.26
N PRO A 145 -12.80 -7.76 3.30
CA PRO A 145 -13.01 -6.65 4.21
C PRO A 145 -13.14 -7.17 5.65
N ILE A 146 -12.39 -6.57 6.56
CA ILE A 146 -12.39 -6.99 7.97
C ILE A 146 -12.57 -5.80 8.91
N GLU A 147 -13.09 -6.09 10.10
CA GLU A 147 -13.05 -5.17 11.26
C GLU A 147 -11.93 -5.59 12.23
N THR A 148 -11.68 -6.89 12.38
CA THR A 148 -10.64 -7.47 13.23
C THR A 148 -9.82 -8.47 12.45
N PHE A 149 -8.50 -8.46 12.61
CA PHE A 149 -7.60 -9.39 11.94
C PHE A 149 -7.75 -10.80 12.50
N PRO A 150 -7.77 -11.83 11.63
CA PRO A 150 -7.87 -13.21 12.09
C PRO A 150 -6.57 -13.62 12.79
N SER A 151 -6.69 -14.41 13.86
CA SER A 151 -5.54 -14.98 14.56
C SER A 151 -4.75 -15.97 13.71
N ILE A 152 -5.45 -16.66 12.80
CA ILE A 152 -4.86 -17.58 11.83
C ILE A 152 -5.33 -17.13 10.44
N PRO A 153 -4.48 -16.44 9.66
CA PRO A 153 -4.85 -15.98 8.33
C PRO A 153 -4.96 -17.16 7.36
N GLU A 154 -5.96 -17.14 6.50
CA GLU A 154 -6.10 -18.08 5.41
C GLU A 154 -5.04 -17.79 4.34
N ARG A 155 -4.48 -18.87 3.77
CA ARG A 155 -3.58 -18.73 2.63
C ARG A 155 -4.31 -18.08 1.46
N ASN A 156 -3.60 -17.24 0.70
CA ASN A 156 -4.13 -16.55 -0.47
C ASN A 156 -5.25 -15.54 -0.19
N THR A 157 -5.34 -15.06 1.04
CA THR A 157 -6.30 -14.01 1.43
C THR A 157 -5.57 -12.73 1.84
N ILE A 158 -6.00 -11.63 1.28
CA ILE A 158 -5.60 -10.26 1.64
C ILE A 158 -6.69 -9.69 2.53
N TYR A 159 -6.37 -9.41 3.77
CA TYR A 159 -7.27 -8.81 4.75
C TYR A 159 -7.14 -7.30 4.73
N LEU A 160 -8.22 -6.59 4.43
CA LEU A 160 -8.21 -5.14 4.29
C LEU A 160 -9.21 -4.47 5.24
N LYS A 161 -8.68 -3.78 6.25
CA LYS A 161 -9.45 -2.91 7.14
C LYS A 161 -9.46 -1.48 6.59
N LEU A 162 -10.64 -0.88 6.45
CA LEU A 162 -10.79 0.55 6.14
C LEU A 162 -11.12 1.32 7.41
N SER A 163 -10.35 2.35 7.72
CA SER A 163 -10.59 3.16 8.91
C SER A 163 -10.25 4.63 8.66
N THR A 164 -10.79 5.52 9.49
CA THR A 164 -10.24 6.87 9.64
C THR A 164 -9.20 6.88 10.76
N ILE A 165 -8.30 7.87 10.73
CA ILE A 165 -7.30 8.05 11.81
C ILE A 165 -7.99 8.19 13.17
N HIS A 166 -9.12 8.95 13.22
CA HIS A 166 -9.87 9.13 14.46
C HIS A 166 -10.49 7.83 14.98
N LYS A 167 -11.16 7.07 14.12
CA LYS A 167 -11.75 5.78 14.51
C LYS A 167 -10.69 4.81 15.02
N MET A 168 -9.57 4.71 14.34
CA MET A 168 -8.47 3.84 14.75
C MET A 168 -7.87 4.28 16.09
N HIS A 169 -7.70 5.60 16.30
CA HIS A 169 -7.25 6.14 17.58
C HIS A 169 -8.23 5.78 18.69
N ASP A 170 -9.54 5.94 18.47
CA ASP A 170 -10.58 5.64 19.45
C ASP A 170 -10.64 4.12 19.76
N GLU A 171 -10.52 3.26 18.75
CA GLU A 171 -10.44 1.80 18.92
C GLU A 171 -9.24 1.40 19.78
N LEU A 172 -8.05 1.93 19.48
CA LEU A 172 -6.81 1.60 20.19
C LEU A 172 -6.77 2.13 21.65
N ASN A 173 -7.54 3.16 21.96
CA ASN A 173 -7.61 3.74 23.30
C ASN A 173 -8.90 3.34 24.06
N SER A 174 -9.78 2.53 23.45
CA SER A 174 -10.99 2.07 24.12
C SER A 174 -10.72 0.75 24.85
N TYR A 175 -11.08 0.69 26.14
CA TYR A 175 -11.06 -0.53 26.95
C TYR A 175 -12.34 -1.38 26.74
N ARG A 176 -12.76 -1.57 25.50
CA ARG A 176 -13.92 -2.41 25.17
C ARG A 176 -13.47 -3.85 24.96
N GLU A 177 -14.28 -4.80 25.40
CA GLU A 177 -14.14 -6.21 25.05
C GLU A 177 -14.07 -6.34 23.52
N ASN A 178 -13.06 -7.04 23.01
CA ASN A 178 -12.75 -7.20 21.58
C ASN A 178 -12.25 -5.94 20.84
N SER A 179 -11.79 -4.90 21.54
CA SER A 179 -11.05 -3.82 20.88
C SER A 179 -9.64 -4.29 20.49
N ILE A 180 -9.19 -3.85 19.31
CA ILE A 180 -7.80 -4.06 18.87
C ILE A 180 -6.89 -3.21 19.75
N THR A 181 -5.85 -3.80 20.30
CA THR A 181 -4.84 -3.09 21.07
C THR A 181 -3.57 -2.82 20.27
N TYR A 182 -2.70 -1.94 20.78
CA TYR A 182 -1.38 -1.73 20.19
C TYR A 182 -0.51 -2.99 20.25
N GLU A 183 -0.69 -3.79 21.28
CA GLU A 183 0.00 -5.06 21.46
C GLU A 183 -0.43 -6.05 20.37
N ASP A 184 -1.73 -6.18 20.10
CA ASP A 184 -2.25 -7.04 19.03
C ASP A 184 -1.68 -6.64 17.67
N LEU A 185 -1.59 -5.35 17.37
CA LEU A 185 -1.04 -4.86 16.10
C LEU A 185 0.47 -5.10 15.96
N LYS A 186 1.22 -5.19 17.06
CA LYS A 186 2.66 -5.50 17.02
C LYS A 186 2.95 -6.96 16.69
N GLU A 187 2.03 -7.85 17.03
CA GLU A 187 2.19 -9.29 16.88
C GLU A 187 1.96 -9.76 15.43
N ILE A 188 1.34 -8.92 14.59
CA ILE A 188 0.99 -9.28 13.22
C ILE A 188 1.85 -8.51 12.20
N PRO A 189 2.28 -9.14 11.09
CA PRO A 189 2.84 -8.45 9.94
C PRO A 189 1.78 -7.54 9.31
N LEU A 190 1.91 -6.24 9.50
CA LEU A 190 0.88 -5.25 9.15
C LEU A 190 1.44 -4.16 8.22
N VAL A 191 0.68 -3.81 7.20
CA VAL A 191 0.95 -2.67 6.31
C VAL A 191 -0.10 -1.58 6.53
N LEU A 192 0.38 -0.35 6.73
CA LEU A 192 -0.47 0.83 6.83
C LEU A 192 -0.41 1.62 5.51
N LEU A 193 -1.55 1.85 4.90
CA LEU A 193 -1.72 2.65 3.70
C LEU A 193 -2.54 3.89 4.04
N GLY A 194 -2.07 5.07 3.70
CA GLY A 194 -2.80 6.33 3.94
C GLY A 194 -3.07 7.05 2.62
N ASP A 195 -4.32 7.43 2.38
CA ASP A 195 -4.72 8.27 1.26
C ASP A 195 -5.07 9.66 1.80
N GLU A 196 -4.36 10.67 1.30
CA GLU A 196 -4.52 12.09 1.67
C GLU A 196 -4.48 12.36 3.19
N ALA A 197 -3.28 12.20 3.76
CA ALA A 197 -2.99 12.66 5.11
C ALA A 197 -2.66 14.17 5.14
#